data_3c25d7654055d6a037b90b99871aa550
#
_entry.id   3c25d7654055d6a037b90b99871aa550
#
_cell.length_a   1.000
_cell.length_b   1.000
_cell.length_c   1.000
_cell.angle_alpha   90.00
_cell.angle_beta   90.00
_cell.angle_gamma   90.00
#
_symmetry.space_group_name_H-M   'P 1'
#
loop_
_entity.id
_entity.type
_entity.pdbx_description
1 polymer ?
#
loop_
_entity_poly.entity_id
_entity_poly.type
_entity_poly.pdbx_seq_one_letter_code
_entity_poly.pdbx_strand_id
1 'polypeptide(L)'
;ALKNLDLNLERGRFIGLLGPNGSGKTTTIKLLNGLLQPTAGTVTIDGMQPGRGTHSIVSYLPDRACLDENMKVADIIDFFSDFYRDFDRVKATEMLNTLNLSSLSRLKALSKGNREKVQLILTMSRRAQLYILDEPIAGVDPAARDYILNTILANYSEDASVLLSTHLIADIERVLD
;
A
#
# COMPACT_ATOMS: atom_id res chain seq x y z
N ALA A 1 -1.81 -21.65 -7.26
CA ALA A 1 -2.65 -20.47 -7.52
C ALA A 1 -2.24 -19.82 -8.84
N LEU A 2 -0.99 -19.39 -8.99
CA LEU A 2 -0.49 -18.82 -10.25
C LEU A 2 0.19 -19.89 -11.09
N LYS A 3 -0.08 -19.93 -12.40
CA LYS A 3 0.58 -20.83 -13.36
C LYS A 3 1.02 -20.02 -14.57
N ASN A 4 2.29 -20.17 -14.94
CA ASN A 4 2.87 -19.59 -16.16
C ASN A 4 2.60 -18.07 -16.29
N LEU A 5 2.76 -17.33 -15.19
CA LEU A 5 2.65 -15.87 -15.21
C LEU A 5 3.99 -15.30 -15.69
N ASP A 6 3.96 -14.60 -16.82
CA ASP A 6 5.04 -13.77 -17.32
C ASP A 6 4.56 -12.33 -17.31
N LEU A 7 5.19 -11.48 -16.49
CA LEU A 7 4.75 -10.12 -16.26
C LEU A 7 5.96 -9.21 -16.08
N ASN A 8 6.06 -8.20 -16.91
CA ASN A 8 7.05 -7.14 -16.79
C ASN A 8 6.31 -5.81 -16.59
N LEU A 9 6.61 -5.13 -15.49
CA LEU A 9 6.02 -3.84 -15.14
C LEU A 9 7.08 -2.76 -15.26
N GLU A 10 6.78 -1.73 -16.06
CA GLU A 10 7.65 -0.59 -16.26
C GLU A 10 7.63 0.36 -15.04
N ARG A 11 8.71 1.12 -14.85
CA ARG A 11 8.79 2.14 -13.80
C ARG A 11 7.90 3.35 -14.13
N GLY A 12 7.49 4.07 -13.08
CA GLY A 12 6.73 5.30 -13.22
C GLY A 12 5.29 5.07 -13.70
N ARG A 13 4.71 3.88 -13.48
CA ARG A 13 3.36 3.54 -13.93
C ARG A 13 2.40 3.31 -12.77
N PHE A 14 1.14 3.66 -13.01
CA PHE A 14 0.03 3.28 -12.14
C PHE A 14 -0.66 2.04 -12.71
N ILE A 15 -0.52 0.89 -12.06
CA ILE A 15 -0.86 -0.42 -12.57
C ILE A 15 -1.97 -1.04 -11.72
N GLY A 16 -3.06 -1.46 -12.37
CA GLY A 16 -4.15 -2.18 -11.74
C GLY A 16 -4.01 -3.70 -11.89
N LEU A 17 -3.92 -4.42 -10.79
CA LEU A 17 -4.03 -5.88 -10.75
C LEU A 17 -5.51 -6.25 -10.52
N LEU A 18 -6.24 -6.45 -11.61
CA LEU A 18 -7.69 -6.58 -11.62
C LEU A 18 -8.13 -8.04 -11.66
N GLY A 19 -9.22 -8.35 -10.99
CA GLY A 19 -9.84 -9.68 -11.09
C GLY A 19 -10.69 -10.03 -9.88
N PRO A 20 -11.51 -11.09 -10.01
CA PRO A 20 -12.37 -11.54 -8.92
C PRO A 20 -11.57 -12.10 -7.75
N ASN A 21 -12.24 -12.33 -6.63
CA ASN A 21 -11.63 -13.00 -5.49
C ASN A 21 -11.17 -14.42 -5.89
N GLY A 22 -9.97 -14.80 -5.44
CA GLY A 22 -9.35 -16.08 -5.79
C GLY A 22 -8.57 -16.11 -7.10
N SER A 23 -8.52 -15.00 -7.88
CA SER A 23 -7.76 -14.94 -9.15
C SER A 23 -6.23 -14.92 -8.98
N GLY A 24 -5.73 -14.85 -7.76
CA GLY A 24 -4.29 -14.87 -7.48
C GLY A 24 -3.65 -13.50 -7.18
N LYS A 25 -4.42 -12.41 -7.15
CA LYS A 25 -3.91 -11.04 -6.86
C LYS A 25 -3.06 -10.98 -5.59
N THR A 26 -3.64 -11.37 -4.46
CA THR A 26 -2.94 -11.40 -3.17
C THR A 26 -1.74 -12.35 -3.18
N THR A 27 -1.80 -13.46 -3.94
CA THR A 27 -0.65 -14.36 -4.09
C THR A 27 0.50 -13.66 -4.84
N THR A 28 0.21 -12.97 -5.92
CA THR A 28 1.17 -12.16 -6.67
C THR A 28 1.81 -11.10 -5.78
N ILE A 29 0.99 -10.37 -5.04
CA ILE A 29 1.44 -9.34 -4.09
C ILE A 29 2.35 -9.92 -3.01
N LYS A 30 2.00 -11.09 -2.45
CA LYS A 30 2.83 -11.76 -1.44
C LYS A 30 4.17 -12.23 -1.99
N LEU A 31 4.22 -12.67 -3.25
CA LEU A 31 5.48 -13.00 -3.94
C LEU A 31 6.35 -11.74 -4.12
N LEU A 32 5.77 -10.63 -4.55
CA LEU A 32 6.48 -9.34 -4.70
C LEU A 32 7.01 -8.80 -3.38
N ASN A 33 6.33 -9.05 -2.26
CA ASN A 33 6.78 -8.64 -0.92
C ASN A 33 7.72 -9.66 -0.24
N GLY A 34 8.07 -10.77 -0.91
CA GLY A 34 8.90 -11.82 -0.33
C GLY A 34 8.23 -12.60 0.82
N LEU A 35 6.92 -12.46 0.98
CA LEU A 35 6.11 -13.20 1.97
C LEU A 35 5.82 -14.64 1.52
N LEU A 36 5.95 -14.91 0.23
CA LEU A 36 5.90 -16.23 -0.38
C LEU A 36 7.08 -16.39 -1.32
N GLN A 37 7.50 -17.65 -1.54
CA GLN A 37 8.48 -17.99 -2.56
C GLN A 37 7.80 -18.71 -3.72
N PRO A 38 8.20 -18.44 -4.98
CA PRO A 38 7.67 -19.17 -6.13
C PRO A 38 8.15 -20.63 -6.10
N THR A 39 7.28 -21.58 -6.46
CA THR A 39 7.64 -22.99 -6.60
C THR A 39 8.59 -23.20 -7.80
N ALA A 40 8.46 -22.38 -8.84
CA ALA A 40 9.32 -22.35 -10.01
C ALA A 40 9.29 -20.96 -10.62
N GLY A 41 10.29 -20.61 -11.42
CA GLY A 41 10.44 -19.27 -11.98
C GLY A 41 11.10 -18.30 -11.02
N THR A 42 11.15 -17.04 -11.42
CA THR A 42 11.82 -15.97 -10.67
C THR A 42 10.93 -14.74 -10.54
N VAL A 43 11.07 -14.04 -9.43
CA VAL A 43 10.45 -12.74 -9.20
C VAL A 43 11.56 -11.76 -8.87
N THR A 44 11.57 -10.60 -9.51
CA THR A 44 12.53 -9.54 -9.23
C THR A 44 11.85 -8.19 -9.16
N ILE A 45 12.38 -7.30 -8.31
CA ILE A 45 12.04 -5.89 -8.24
C ILE A 45 13.35 -5.12 -8.39
N ASP A 46 13.46 -4.34 -9.45
CA ASP A 46 14.70 -3.63 -9.81
C ASP A 46 15.94 -4.56 -9.86
N GLY A 47 15.77 -5.74 -10.47
CA GLY A 47 16.82 -6.76 -10.57
C GLY A 47 17.12 -7.52 -9.29
N MET A 48 16.52 -7.17 -8.16
CA MET A 48 16.71 -7.82 -6.87
C MET A 48 15.59 -8.82 -6.56
N GLN A 49 15.92 -9.93 -5.92
CA GLN A 49 14.89 -10.84 -5.38
C GLN A 49 14.14 -10.15 -4.22
N PRO A 50 12.81 -10.35 -4.12
CA PRO A 50 12.02 -9.83 -3.01
C PRO A 50 12.56 -10.29 -1.65
N GLY A 51 12.77 -9.34 -0.73
CA GLY A 51 13.34 -9.60 0.58
C GLY A 51 13.91 -8.33 1.22
N ARG A 52 14.91 -8.46 2.09
CA ARG A 52 15.47 -7.33 2.84
C ARG A 52 15.94 -6.17 1.96
N GLY A 53 16.54 -6.46 0.79
CA GLY A 53 17.00 -5.43 -0.14
C GLY A 53 15.86 -4.61 -0.73
N THR A 54 14.78 -5.28 -1.11
CA THR A 54 13.60 -4.62 -1.71
C THR A 54 12.72 -3.90 -0.69
N HIS A 55 12.76 -4.24 0.60
CA HIS A 55 11.99 -3.55 1.63
C HIS A 55 12.35 -2.07 1.79
N SER A 56 13.56 -1.68 1.37
CA SER A 56 13.98 -0.27 1.38
C SER A 56 13.38 0.56 0.24
N ILE A 57 12.90 -0.08 -0.83
CA ILE A 57 12.35 0.57 -2.02
C ILE A 57 10.86 0.25 -2.25
N VAL A 58 10.30 -0.66 -1.48
CA VAL A 58 8.89 -1.07 -1.56
C VAL A 58 8.11 -0.58 -0.35
N SER A 59 6.99 0.07 -0.57
CA SER A 59 6.00 0.38 0.47
C SER A 59 4.76 -0.47 0.25
N TYR A 60 4.33 -1.21 1.27
CA TYR A 60 3.26 -2.18 1.15
C TYR A 60 2.09 -1.85 2.09
N LEU A 61 0.89 -1.77 1.51
CA LEU A 61 -0.37 -1.69 2.21
C LEU A 61 -1.07 -3.04 2.11
N PRO A 62 -1.14 -3.85 3.19
CA PRO A 62 -1.85 -5.12 3.19
C PRO A 62 -3.38 -4.92 3.28
N ASP A 63 -4.14 -5.88 2.73
CA ASP A 63 -5.61 -5.96 2.87
C ASP A 63 -6.08 -5.94 4.34
N ARG A 64 -5.28 -6.47 5.26
CA ARG A 64 -5.59 -6.48 6.69
C ARG A 64 -4.55 -5.73 7.49
N ALA A 65 -5.04 -4.90 8.43
CA ALA A 65 -4.18 -4.20 9.35
C ALA A 65 -3.28 -5.15 10.15
N CYS A 66 -1.98 -4.84 10.18
CA CYS A 66 -0.98 -5.54 11.00
C CYS A 66 -0.43 -4.65 12.13
N LEU A 67 -1.12 -3.55 12.46
CA LEU A 67 -0.69 -2.60 13.47
C LEU A 67 -1.24 -2.98 14.85
N ASP A 68 -0.46 -2.73 15.90
CA ASP A 68 -0.93 -2.92 17.28
C ASP A 68 -2.02 -1.89 17.61
N GLU A 69 -3.23 -2.38 17.84
CA GLU A 69 -4.40 -1.56 18.13
C GLU A 69 -4.29 -0.76 19.45
N ASN A 70 -3.38 -1.13 20.35
CA ASN A 70 -3.17 -0.42 21.61
C ASN A 70 -2.24 0.79 21.48
N MET A 71 -1.45 0.87 20.44
CA MET A 71 -0.58 2.01 20.18
C MET A 71 -1.38 3.26 19.81
N LYS A 72 -0.86 4.44 20.18
CA LYS A 72 -1.35 5.72 19.65
C LYS A 72 -0.85 5.89 18.22
N VAL A 73 -1.58 6.67 17.43
CA VAL A 73 -1.16 6.99 16.07
C VAL A 73 0.21 7.68 16.03
N ALA A 74 0.49 8.57 17.00
CA ALA A 74 1.81 9.21 17.13
C ALA A 74 2.92 8.18 17.34
N ASP A 75 2.73 7.21 18.25
CA ASP A 75 3.73 6.19 18.58
C ASP A 75 4.01 5.29 17.34
N ILE A 76 3.00 5.04 16.51
CA ILE A 76 3.16 4.28 15.28
C ILE A 76 3.95 5.09 14.24
N ILE A 77 3.68 6.39 14.12
CA ILE A 77 4.45 7.28 13.23
C ILE A 77 5.92 7.33 13.67
N ASP A 78 6.18 7.43 14.97
CA ASP A 78 7.53 7.40 15.53
C ASP A 78 8.22 6.08 15.19
N PHE A 79 7.55 4.95 15.40
CA PHE A 79 8.05 3.62 15.05
C PHE A 79 8.40 3.51 13.56
N PHE A 80 7.53 3.99 12.66
CA PHE A 80 7.80 3.97 11.22
C PHE A 80 8.98 4.87 10.85
N SER A 81 9.10 6.04 11.49
CA SER A 81 10.21 6.98 11.28
C SER A 81 11.56 6.38 11.73
N ASP A 82 11.57 5.61 12.82
CA ASP A 82 12.77 4.94 13.30
C ASP A 82 13.15 3.72 12.45
N PHE A 83 12.14 3.00 11.94
CA PHE A 83 12.34 1.77 11.18
C PHE A 83 12.69 2.02 9.71
N TYR A 84 12.02 2.99 9.06
CA TYR A 84 12.20 3.30 7.65
C TYR A 84 12.91 4.64 7.46
N ARG A 85 14.13 4.61 6.92
CA ARG A 85 14.94 5.83 6.66
C ARG A 85 14.30 6.78 5.64
N ASP A 86 13.44 6.26 4.78
CA ASP A 86 12.73 6.97 3.73
C ASP A 86 11.32 7.44 4.17
N PHE A 87 10.99 7.29 5.47
CA PHE A 87 9.70 7.74 5.99
C PHE A 87 9.68 9.25 6.21
N ASP A 88 8.67 9.90 5.65
CA ASP A 88 8.45 11.34 5.77
C ASP A 88 7.43 11.64 6.87
N ARG A 89 7.95 11.94 8.07
CA ARG A 89 7.13 12.25 9.25
C ARG A 89 6.29 13.52 9.08
N VAL A 90 6.82 14.53 8.35
CA VAL A 90 6.11 15.78 8.11
C VAL A 90 4.88 15.49 7.26
N LYS A 91 5.07 14.78 6.15
CA LYS A 91 4.00 14.34 5.26
C LYS A 91 2.93 13.52 6.01
N ALA A 92 3.35 12.56 6.85
CA ALA A 92 2.41 11.76 7.65
C ALA A 92 1.54 12.65 8.55
N THR A 93 2.15 13.65 9.20
CA THR A 93 1.45 14.58 10.09
C THR A 93 0.48 15.47 9.31
N GLU A 94 0.88 15.98 8.16
CA GLU A 94 0.03 16.78 7.28
C GLU A 94 -1.19 15.99 6.80
N MET A 95 -0.98 14.74 6.38
CA MET A 95 -2.06 13.85 5.97
C MET A 95 -3.03 13.55 7.13
N LEU A 96 -2.54 13.34 8.36
CA LEU A 96 -3.40 13.17 9.53
C LEU A 96 -4.28 14.41 9.77
N ASN A 97 -3.68 15.60 9.68
CA ASN A 97 -4.40 16.87 9.88
C ASN A 97 -5.47 17.08 8.81
N THR A 98 -5.15 16.81 7.55
CA THR A 98 -6.10 16.90 6.42
C THR A 98 -7.30 15.98 6.62
N LEU A 99 -7.08 14.82 7.24
CA LEU A 99 -8.11 13.82 7.53
C LEU A 99 -8.84 14.03 8.86
N ASN A 100 -8.49 15.08 9.60
CA ASN A 100 -8.99 15.33 10.96
C ASN A 100 -8.80 14.12 11.90
N LEU A 101 -7.67 13.42 11.78
CA LEU A 101 -7.30 12.29 12.62
C LEU A 101 -6.36 12.74 13.74
N SER A 102 -6.76 12.50 14.98
CA SER A 102 -5.91 12.84 16.13
C SER A 102 -4.77 11.85 16.29
N SER A 103 -3.53 12.37 16.31
CA SER A 103 -2.32 11.58 16.59
C SER A 103 -2.31 10.98 18.01
N LEU A 104 -3.07 11.56 18.94
CA LEU A 104 -3.15 11.09 20.33
C LEU A 104 -4.13 9.93 20.52
N SER A 105 -4.96 9.65 19.53
CA SER A 105 -5.91 8.53 19.59
C SER A 105 -5.20 7.19 19.50
N ARG A 106 -5.69 6.20 20.27
CA ARG A 106 -5.27 4.80 20.10
C ARG A 106 -5.98 4.20 18.89
N LEU A 107 -5.33 3.30 18.14
CA LEU A 107 -5.94 2.67 16.97
C LEU A 107 -7.27 1.99 17.29
N LYS A 108 -7.37 1.28 18.42
CA LYS A 108 -8.62 0.63 18.84
C LYS A 108 -9.79 1.57 19.07
N ALA A 109 -9.52 2.86 19.33
CA ALA A 109 -10.56 3.88 19.51
C ALA A 109 -11.06 4.46 18.19
N LEU A 110 -10.37 4.20 17.08
CA LEU A 110 -10.75 4.64 15.75
C LEU A 110 -11.76 3.70 15.12
N SER A 111 -12.64 4.24 14.28
CA SER A 111 -13.48 3.42 13.41
C SER A 111 -12.63 2.59 12.44
N LYS A 112 -13.19 1.53 11.86
CA LYS A 112 -12.51 0.70 10.86
C LYS A 112 -11.95 1.57 9.73
N GLY A 113 -12.76 2.43 9.13
CA GLY A 113 -12.32 3.32 8.04
C GLY A 113 -11.21 4.29 8.45
N ASN A 114 -11.22 4.80 9.69
CA ASN A 114 -10.13 5.66 10.16
C ASN A 114 -8.83 4.88 10.40
N ARG A 115 -8.90 3.62 10.81
CA ARG A 115 -7.72 2.74 10.89
C ARG A 115 -7.12 2.48 9.51
N GLU A 116 -7.97 2.24 8.51
CA GLU A 116 -7.53 2.07 7.11
C GLU A 116 -6.86 3.34 6.57
N LYS A 117 -7.42 4.53 6.89
CA LYS A 117 -6.79 5.82 6.57
C LYS A 117 -5.42 5.99 7.23
N VAL A 118 -5.26 5.62 8.50
CA VAL A 118 -3.94 5.65 9.17
C VAL A 118 -2.94 4.75 8.45
N GLN A 119 -3.33 3.53 8.07
CA GLN A 119 -2.45 2.63 7.33
C GLN A 119 -2.04 3.21 5.96
N LEU A 120 -3.00 3.81 5.24
CA LEU A 120 -2.71 4.48 3.99
C LEU A 120 -1.71 5.62 4.19
N ILE A 121 -1.90 6.46 5.22
CA ILE A 121 -0.96 7.54 5.57
C ILE A 121 0.45 6.98 5.78
N LEU A 122 0.60 5.94 6.58
CA LEU A 122 1.90 5.33 6.86
C LEU A 122 2.57 4.81 5.58
N THR A 123 1.80 4.16 4.71
CA THR A 123 2.28 3.64 3.44
C THR A 123 2.70 4.74 2.49
N MET A 124 1.86 5.77 2.31
CA MET A 124 2.10 6.87 1.37
C MET A 124 3.12 7.90 1.89
N SER A 125 3.46 7.87 3.17
CA SER A 125 4.50 8.73 3.76
C SER A 125 5.91 8.16 3.61
N ARG A 126 6.09 7.01 3.01
CA ARG A 126 7.39 6.52 2.57
C ARG A 126 7.75 7.11 1.20
N ARG A 127 9.05 7.29 0.93
CA ARG A 127 9.58 7.67 -0.39
C ARG A 127 10.00 6.41 -1.14
N ALA A 128 9.05 5.51 -1.39
CA ALA A 128 9.28 4.24 -2.05
C ALA A 128 9.38 4.39 -3.57
N GLN A 129 10.06 3.46 -4.24
CA GLN A 129 10.07 3.36 -5.70
C GLN A 129 8.89 2.53 -6.23
N LEU A 130 8.34 1.64 -5.38
CA LEU A 130 7.18 0.83 -5.68
C LEU A 130 6.22 0.83 -4.50
N TYR A 131 4.99 1.27 -4.73
CA TYR A 131 3.89 1.12 -3.77
C TYR A 131 3.05 -0.08 -4.19
N ILE A 132 2.85 -1.03 -3.28
CA ILE A 132 1.99 -2.20 -3.49
C ILE A 132 0.80 -2.06 -2.54
N LEU A 133 -0.40 -1.92 -3.11
CA LEU A 133 -1.63 -1.64 -2.36
C LEU A 133 -2.61 -2.80 -2.59
N ASP A 134 -2.83 -3.63 -1.54
CA ASP A 134 -3.71 -4.80 -1.63
C ASP A 134 -5.13 -4.43 -1.18
N GLU A 135 -6.05 -4.35 -2.14
CA GLU A 135 -7.48 -4.02 -1.93
C GLU A 135 -7.71 -2.72 -1.12
N PRO A 136 -7.04 -1.59 -1.41
CA PRO A 136 -7.08 -0.38 -0.57
C PRO A 136 -8.46 0.28 -0.48
N ILE A 137 -9.37 -0.05 -1.38
CA ILE A 137 -10.74 0.50 -1.46
C ILE A 137 -11.82 -0.54 -1.14
N ALA A 138 -11.43 -1.77 -0.74
CA ALA A 138 -12.38 -2.82 -0.44
C ALA A 138 -13.11 -2.54 0.90
N GLY A 139 -14.43 -2.68 0.89
CA GLY A 139 -15.25 -2.54 2.10
C GLY A 139 -15.39 -1.11 2.63
N VAL A 140 -14.99 -0.09 1.87
CA VAL A 140 -15.27 1.32 2.18
C VAL A 140 -16.43 1.84 1.35
N ASP A 141 -17.10 2.88 1.85
CA ASP A 141 -18.19 3.53 1.13
C ASP A 141 -17.67 4.28 -0.12
N PRO A 142 -18.54 4.55 -1.12
CA PRO A 142 -18.11 5.16 -2.39
C PRO A 142 -17.40 6.51 -2.24
N ALA A 143 -17.83 7.36 -1.31
CA ALA A 143 -17.19 8.67 -1.11
C ALA A 143 -15.79 8.51 -0.51
N ALA A 144 -15.60 7.53 0.38
CA ALA A 144 -14.29 7.21 0.94
C ALA A 144 -13.34 6.58 -0.09
N ARG A 145 -13.87 5.84 -1.08
CA ARG A 145 -13.04 5.29 -2.18
C ARG A 145 -12.39 6.39 -3.01
N ASP A 146 -13.18 7.37 -3.46
CA ASP A 146 -12.67 8.52 -4.21
C ASP A 146 -11.59 9.26 -3.41
N TYR A 147 -11.81 9.43 -2.12
CA TYR A 147 -10.84 10.06 -1.25
C TYR A 147 -9.53 9.26 -1.17
N ILE A 148 -9.59 7.93 -1.00
CA ILE A 148 -8.42 7.05 -0.94
C ILE A 148 -7.64 7.13 -2.26
N LEU A 149 -8.30 7.00 -3.39
CA LEU A 149 -7.69 7.07 -4.71
C LEU A 149 -7.00 8.43 -4.95
N ASN A 150 -7.69 9.53 -4.66
CA ASN A 150 -7.11 10.87 -4.77
C ASN A 150 -5.91 11.05 -3.82
N THR A 151 -5.97 10.47 -2.62
CA THR A 151 -4.84 10.48 -1.68
C THR A 151 -3.64 9.72 -2.24
N ILE A 152 -3.85 8.56 -2.86
CA ILE A 152 -2.78 7.79 -3.49
C ILE A 152 -2.18 8.60 -4.63
N LEU A 153 -3.00 9.12 -5.55
CA LEU A 153 -2.56 9.89 -6.72
C LEU A 153 -1.79 11.16 -6.35
N ALA A 154 -2.20 11.86 -5.30
CA ALA A 154 -1.54 13.08 -4.84
C ALA A 154 -0.25 12.85 -4.05
N ASN A 155 0.02 11.62 -3.62
CA ASN A 155 1.07 11.36 -2.66
C ASN A 155 2.15 10.37 -3.10
N TYR A 156 2.06 9.74 -4.27
CA TYR A 156 3.19 9.00 -4.81
C TYR A 156 4.11 9.93 -5.63
N SER A 157 5.39 9.55 -5.73
CA SER A 157 6.36 10.28 -6.56
C SER A 157 6.13 9.94 -8.04
N GLU A 158 6.31 10.90 -8.94
CA GLU A 158 6.20 10.68 -10.40
C GLU A 158 7.15 9.59 -10.92
N ASP A 159 8.30 9.42 -10.25
CA ASP A 159 9.27 8.36 -10.59
C ASP A 159 8.94 6.99 -9.98
N ALA A 160 7.94 6.93 -9.09
CA ALA A 160 7.54 5.70 -8.43
C ALA A 160 6.44 4.98 -9.21
N SER A 161 6.41 3.66 -9.09
CA SER A 161 5.31 2.85 -9.60
C SER A 161 4.31 2.54 -8.50
N VAL A 162 3.04 2.42 -8.87
CA VAL A 162 1.97 1.97 -7.98
C VAL A 162 1.35 0.70 -8.57
N LEU A 163 1.34 -0.38 -7.79
CA LEU A 163 0.60 -1.61 -8.10
C LEU A 163 -0.57 -1.71 -7.13
N LEU A 164 -1.77 -1.54 -7.63
CA LEU A 164 -3.00 -1.59 -6.84
C LEU A 164 -3.82 -2.81 -7.23
N SER A 165 -4.13 -3.69 -6.27
CA SER A 165 -5.06 -4.79 -6.49
C SER A 165 -6.48 -4.38 -6.12
N THR A 166 -7.45 -4.77 -6.94
CA THR A 166 -8.86 -4.65 -6.60
C THR A 166 -9.75 -5.55 -7.46
N HIS A 167 -10.94 -5.86 -6.93
CA HIS A 167 -12.04 -6.45 -7.69
C HIS A 167 -13.06 -5.40 -8.14
N LEU A 168 -12.89 -4.12 -7.73
CA LEU A 168 -13.76 -2.98 -8.04
C LEU A 168 -13.22 -2.21 -9.25
N ILE A 169 -13.35 -2.80 -10.44
CA ILE A 169 -12.74 -2.32 -11.68
C ILE A 169 -13.21 -0.91 -12.04
N ALA A 170 -14.52 -0.66 -11.98
CA ALA A 170 -15.11 0.62 -12.39
C ALA A 170 -14.60 1.83 -11.56
N ASP A 171 -14.17 1.59 -10.32
CA ASP A 171 -13.70 2.67 -9.44
C ASP A 171 -12.29 3.14 -9.80
N ILE A 172 -11.47 2.27 -10.40
CA ILE A 172 -10.06 2.60 -10.68
C ILE A 172 -9.75 2.76 -12.17
N GLU A 173 -10.65 2.35 -13.06
CA GLU A 173 -10.46 2.41 -14.52
C GLU A 173 -10.04 3.80 -15.02
N ARG A 174 -10.53 4.85 -14.35
CA ARG A 174 -10.23 6.26 -14.64
C ARG A 174 -8.84 6.74 -14.19
N VAL A 175 -8.11 5.95 -13.40
CA VAL A 175 -6.81 6.32 -12.83
C VAL A 175 -5.67 5.40 -13.28
N LEU A 176 -5.98 4.41 -14.13
CA LEU A 176 -4.98 3.50 -14.71
C LEU A 176 -4.33 4.11 -15.95
N ASP A 177 -3.04 3.80 -16.14
CA ASP A 177 -2.27 4.07 -17.36
C ASP A 177 -2.51 3.01 -18.45
#